data_ef63c4c2c01e5ba2797e5b97a940fef7
#
_entry.id   ef63c4c2c01e5ba2797e5b97a940fef7
#
_cell.length_a   1.000
_cell.length_b   1.000
_cell.length_c   1.000
_cell.angle_alpha   90.00
_cell.angle_beta   90.00
_cell.angle_gamma   90.00
#
_symmetry.space_group_name_H-M   'P 1'
#
loop_
_entity.id
_entity.type
_entity.pdbx_description
1 polymer ?
#
loop_
_entity_poly.entity_id
_entity_poly.type
_entity_poly.pdbx_seq_one_letter_code
_entity_poly.pdbx_strand_id
1 'polypeptide(L)'
;MKLIILNHKSYLGIKELEKYKKEIEKIKTGTNIVLFPNILYLSTFKDTKLNIGSQNFYSYNYGSYTGEISLASLKELNITYTLIGHPERIILHLDTYEQIKDKLYKSLNSNFKTILCIGSTNSLKMIKKELKYYLKGIEENSLDNLILAYEPIDKIEKALVNLEEITLVINYI
;
A
#
# COMPACT_ATOMS: atom_id res chain seq x y z
N MET A 1 -14.88 8.33 7.28
CA MET A 1 -15.29 7.30 6.28
C MET A 1 -14.53 6.02 6.61
N LYS A 2 -15.19 4.85 6.61
CA LYS A 2 -14.48 3.57 6.86
C LYS A 2 -13.85 3.08 5.56
N LEU A 3 -12.62 2.57 5.63
CA LEU A 3 -11.85 2.01 4.51
C LEU A 3 -11.41 0.59 4.87
N ILE A 4 -11.63 -0.35 3.95
CA ILE A 4 -11.12 -1.72 4.04
C ILE A 4 -10.08 -1.90 2.93
N ILE A 5 -8.89 -2.30 3.32
CA ILE A 5 -7.77 -2.58 2.42
C ILE A 5 -7.54 -4.10 2.38
N LEU A 6 -7.61 -4.68 1.20
CA LEU A 6 -7.47 -6.13 0.98
C LEU A 6 -6.21 -6.39 0.15
N ASN A 7 -5.09 -6.66 0.83
CA ASN A 7 -3.83 -7.02 0.20
C ASN A 7 -3.80 -8.53 -0.06
N HIS A 8 -3.97 -8.93 -1.32
CA HIS A 8 -3.96 -10.35 -1.73
C HIS A 8 -2.57 -10.96 -1.77
N LYS A 9 -1.53 -10.12 -1.61
CA LYS A 9 -0.15 -10.60 -1.74
C LYS A 9 0.03 -11.42 -3.03
N SER A 10 0.63 -12.62 -2.94
CA SER A 10 0.81 -13.55 -4.06
C SER A 10 0.01 -14.86 -3.89
N TYR A 11 -1.02 -14.86 -3.02
CA TYR A 11 -1.75 -16.10 -2.69
C TYR A 11 -2.75 -16.53 -3.76
N LEU A 12 -3.34 -15.60 -4.52
CA LEU A 12 -4.44 -15.92 -5.44
C LEU A 12 -3.95 -15.97 -6.89
N GLY A 13 -4.26 -17.06 -7.57
CA GLY A 13 -4.12 -17.20 -9.02
C GLY A 13 -5.28 -16.58 -9.79
N ILE A 14 -5.21 -16.56 -11.14
CA ILE A 14 -6.20 -15.87 -11.98
C ILE A 14 -7.63 -16.39 -11.78
N LYS A 15 -7.83 -17.71 -11.71
CA LYS A 15 -9.16 -18.32 -11.54
C LYS A 15 -9.79 -17.98 -10.19
N GLU A 16 -8.99 -17.93 -9.14
CA GLU A 16 -9.43 -17.59 -7.80
C GLU A 16 -9.78 -16.11 -7.71
N LEU A 17 -8.98 -15.24 -8.35
CA LEU A 17 -9.24 -13.79 -8.43
C LEU A 17 -10.51 -13.47 -9.20
N GLU A 18 -10.78 -14.15 -10.31
CA GLU A 18 -12.03 -13.98 -11.06
C GLU A 18 -13.26 -14.37 -10.22
N LYS A 19 -13.17 -15.46 -9.48
CA LYS A 19 -14.22 -15.87 -8.53
C LYS A 19 -14.38 -14.84 -7.41
N TYR A 20 -13.27 -14.41 -6.82
CA TYR A 20 -13.25 -13.42 -5.77
C TYR A 20 -13.85 -12.09 -6.23
N LYS A 21 -13.49 -11.60 -7.43
CA LYS A 21 -14.06 -10.39 -8.03
C LYS A 21 -15.59 -10.47 -8.10
N LYS A 22 -16.13 -11.58 -8.63
CA LYS A 22 -17.59 -11.80 -8.74
C LYS A 22 -18.30 -11.76 -7.39
N GLU A 23 -17.69 -12.28 -6.34
CA GLU A 23 -18.29 -12.32 -5.01
C GLU A 23 -18.22 -10.94 -4.33
N ILE A 24 -17.08 -10.25 -4.41
CA ILE A 24 -16.92 -8.96 -3.75
C ILE A 24 -17.76 -7.87 -4.41
N GLU A 25 -17.98 -7.93 -5.72
CA GLU A 25 -18.85 -6.99 -6.45
C GLU A 25 -20.34 -7.09 -6.05
N LYS A 26 -20.76 -8.20 -5.45
CA LYS A 26 -22.12 -8.38 -4.90
C LYS A 26 -22.31 -7.69 -3.55
N ILE A 27 -21.24 -7.34 -2.86
CA ILE A 27 -21.29 -6.75 -1.52
C ILE A 27 -21.81 -5.32 -1.63
N LYS A 28 -23.01 -5.08 -1.11
CA LYS A 28 -23.57 -3.75 -0.98
C LYS A 28 -23.16 -3.17 0.38
N THR A 29 -22.29 -2.20 0.38
CA THR A 29 -21.80 -1.54 1.60
C THR A 29 -21.53 -0.06 1.34
N GLY A 30 -21.71 0.76 2.38
CA GLY A 30 -21.27 2.17 2.38
C GLY A 30 -19.78 2.32 2.73
N THR A 31 -19.08 1.21 2.98
CA THR A 31 -17.65 1.21 3.29
C THR A 31 -16.85 1.18 1.99
N ASN A 32 -15.82 2.01 1.90
CA ASN A 32 -14.91 1.98 0.77
C ASN A 32 -13.99 0.74 0.86
N ILE A 33 -13.94 -0.05 -0.20
CA ILE A 33 -13.10 -1.25 -0.28
C ILE A 33 -12.08 -1.04 -1.39
N VAL A 34 -10.81 -1.28 -1.08
CA VAL A 34 -9.70 -1.23 -2.04
C VAL A 34 -9.00 -2.58 -2.09
N LEU A 35 -8.86 -3.14 -3.29
CA LEU A 35 -8.19 -4.41 -3.53
C LEU A 35 -6.78 -4.16 -4.06
N PHE A 36 -5.84 -4.93 -3.55
CA PHE A 36 -4.45 -4.96 -4.03
C PHE A 36 -4.12 -6.37 -4.53
N PRO A 37 -4.53 -6.72 -5.75
CA PRO A 37 -4.19 -8.01 -6.35
C PRO A 37 -2.72 -8.05 -6.77
N ASN A 38 -2.22 -9.25 -7.08
CA ASN A 38 -0.91 -9.38 -7.70
C ASN A 38 -0.84 -8.55 -8.99
N ILE A 39 0.28 -7.88 -9.21
CA ILE A 39 0.47 -6.94 -10.31
C ILE A 39 0.20 -7.54 -11.70
N LEU A 40 0.50 -8.83 -11.87
CA LEU A 40 0.24 -9.59 -13.09
C LEU A 40 -1.24 -9.63 -13.46
N TYR A 41 -2.14 -9.49 -12.47
CA TYR A 41 -3.58 -9.63 -12.64
C TYR A 41 -4.36 -8.31 -12.53
N LEU A 42 -3.68 -7.17 -12.47
CA LEU A 42 -4.36 -5.86 -12.39
C LEU A 42 -5.33 -5.62 -13.55
N SER A 43 -4.98 -6.05 -14.76
CA SER A 43 -5.83 -5.91 -15.94
C SER A 43 -7.16 -6.67 -15.84
N THR A 44 -7.24 -7.74 -15.03
CA THR A 44 -8.48 -8.48 -14.76
C THR A 44 -9.57 -7.61 -14.13
N PHE A 45 -9.17 -6.52 -13.48
CA PHE A 45 -10.04 -5.58 -12.79
C PHE A 45 -10.35 -4.31 -13.58
N LYS A 46 -9.96 -4.22 -14.85
CA LYS A 46 -10.11 -3.01 -15.66
C LYS A 46 -11.57 -2.50 -15.72
N ASP A 47 -12.53 -3.41 -15.81
CA ASP A 47 -13.96 -3.08 -15.95
C ASP A 47 -14.75 -3.18 -14.63
N THR A 48 -14.06 -3.15 -13.50
CA THR A 48 -14.68 -3.21 -12.17
C THR A 48 -15.07 -1.82 -11.68
N LYS A 49 -16.07 -1.75 -10.80
CA LYS A 49 -16.39 -0.55 -10.01
C LYS A 49 -15.64 -0.49 -8.68
N LEU A 50 -14.85 -1.52 -8.37
CA LEU A 50 -14.06 -1.58 -7.16
C LEU A 50 -12.85 -0.64 -7.28
N ASN A 51 -12.40 -0.10 -6.16
CA ASN A 51 -11.13 0.59 -6.13
C ASN A 51 -10.00 -0.44 -6.15
N ILE A 52 -9.07 -0.26 -7.07
CA ILE A 52 -7.93 -1.17 -7.26
C ILE A 52 -6.64 -0.41 -6.99
N GLY A 53 -5.72 -1.07 -6.29
CA GLY A 53 -4.40 -0.56 -5.99
C GLY A 53 -3.29 -1.52 -6.42
N SER A 54 -2.10 -0.98 -6.61
CA SER A 54 -0.89 -1.76 -6.85
C SER A 54 -0.18 -2.04 -5.53
N GLN A 55 0.32 -3.26 -5.36
CA GLN A 55 1.05 -3.69 -4.16
C GLN A 55 2.43 -3.03 -4.03
N ASN A 56 2.93 -2.44 -5.09
CA ASN A 56 4.18 -1.71 -5.18
C ASN A 56 4.30 -1.06 -6.56
N PHE A 57 5.28 -0.18 -6.73
CA PHE A 57 5.70 0.37 -8.02
C PHE A 57 7.18 0.77 -7.97
N TYR A 58 7.75 1.09 -9.13
CA TYR A 58 9.09 1.63 -9.24
C TYR A 58 9.06 3.16 -9.35
N SER A 59 9.97 3.85 -8.67
CA SER A 59 9.95 5.32 -8.52
C SER A 59 10.14 6.09 -9.82
N TYR A 60 10.70 5.48 -10.84
CA TYR A 60 10.92 6.12 -12.14
C TYR A 60 9.80 5.76 -13.11
N ASN A 61 9.52 6.66 -14.04
CA ASN A 61 8.55 6.43 -15.10
C ASN A 61 9.15 5.54 -16.21
N TYR A 62 8.94 5.85 -17.47
CA TYR A 62 9.49 5.09 -18.58
C TYR A 62 11.01 5.19 -18.65
N GLY A 63 11.67 4.10 -19.07
CA GLY A 63 13.12 4.05 -19.21
C GLY A 63 13.69 2.63 -19.23
N SER A 64 14.99 2.52 -19.07
CA SER A 64 15.73 1.25 -19.06
C SER A 64 15.64 0.55 -17.71
N TYR A 65 14.44 0.17 -17.32
CA TYR A 65 14.12 -0.45 -16.01
C TYR A 65 13.41 -1.78 -16.21
N THR A 66 14.14 -2.74 -16.76
CA THR A 66 13.59 -4.06 -17.10
C THR A 66 12.94 -4.75 -15.92
N GLY A 67 11.66 -5.11 -16.05
CA GLY A 67 10.87 -5.79 -15.03
C GLY A 67 10.15 -4.87 -14.05
N GLU A 68 10.38 -3.55 -14.09
CA GLU A 68 9.76 -2.60 -13.18
C GLU A 68 8.42 -2.04 -13.72
N ILE A 69 7.53 -1.71 -12.81
CA ILE A 69 6.21 -1.14 -13.11
C ILE A 69 6.15 0.29 -12.62
N SER A 70 5.95 1.23 -13.55
CA SER A 70 5.89 2.66 -13.24
C SER A 70 4.50 3.12 -12.80
N LEU A 71 4.43 4.27 -12.12
CA LEU A 71 3.15 4.94 -11.83
C LEU A 71 2.41 5.33 -13.12
N ALA A 72 3.15 5.68 -14.18
CA ALA A 72 2.55 6.01 -15.47
C ALA A 72 1.80 4.81 -16.05
N SER A 73 2.41 3.63 -16.07
CA SER A 73 1.76 2.39 -16.53
C SER A 73 0.54 2.01 -15.67
N LEU A 74 0.60 2.25 -14.36
CA LEU A 74 -0.54 2.02 -13.47
C LEU A 74 -1.70 2.96 -13.77
N LYS A 75 -1.42 4.24 -14.09
CA LYS A 75 -2.46 5.21 -14.50
C LYS A 75 -3.18 4.80 -15.79
N GLU A 76 -2.47 4.23 -16.75
CA GLU A 76 -3.06 3.72 -17.99
C GLU A 76 -4.09 2.60 -17.74
N LEU A 77 -3.94 1.87 -16.63
CA LEU A 77 -4.91 0.88 -16.16
C LEU A 77 -5.98 1.46 -15.21
N ASN A 78 -6.05 2.80 -15.05
CA ASN A 78 -6.93 3.48 -14.09
C ASN A 78 -6.68 3.09 -12.63
N ILE A 79 -5.47 2.65 -12.30
CA ILE A 79 -5.07 2.36 -10.92
C ILE A 79 -4.69 3.67 -10.24
N THR A 80 -5.35 3.98 -9.12
CA THR A 80 -5.18 5.24 -8.39
C THR A 80 -4.71 5.05 -6.95
N TYR A 81 -4.64 3.81 -6.49
CA TYR A 81 -4.11 3.45 -5.18
C TYR A 81 -2.78 2.71 -5.32
N THR A 82 -1.89 2.93 -4.36
CA THR A 82 -0.66 2.14 -4.24
C THR A 82 -0.33 1.87 -2.78
N LEU A 83 0.30 0.72 -2.53
CA LEU A 83 0.83 0.32 -1.25
C LEU A 83 2.36 0.36 -1.33
N ILE A 84 3.01 0.96 -0.34
CA ILE A 84 4.47 1.07 -0.26
C ILE A 84 4.96 0.77 1.15
N GLY A 85 6.22 0.36 1.28
CA GLY A 85 6.85 0.12 2.57
C GLY A 85 6.33 -1.11 3.30
N HIS A 86 5.65 -2.04 2.61
CA HIS A 86 5.14 -3.26 3.26
C HIS A 86 6.30 -4.05 3.88
N PRO A 87 6.15 -4.51 5.15
CA PRO A 87 7.23 -5.18 5.89
C PRO A 87 7.88 -6.34 5.15
N GLU A 88 7.11 -7.14 4.40
CA GLU A 88 7.65 -8.25 3.60
C GLU A 88 8.72 -7.78 2.61
N ARG A 89 8.53 -6.61 1.99
CA ARG A 89 9.49 -6.08 1.02
C ARG A 89 10.77 -5.61 1.69
N ILE A 90 10.69 -5.12 2.93
CA ILE A 90 11.85 -4.73 3.74
C ILE A 90 12.62 -5.99 4.19
N ILE A 91 11.91 -7.00 4.70
CA ILE A 91 12.48 -8.28 5.14
C ILE A 91 13.19 -9.00 3.98
N LEU A 92 12.60 -8.97 2.80
CA LEU A 92 13.17 -9.61 1.60
C LEU A 92 14.21 -8.73 0.88
N HIS A 93 14.60 -7.60 1.47
CA HIS A 93 15.56 -6.65 0.90
C HIS A 93 15.16 -6.14 -0.51
N LEU A 94 13.87 -6.07 -0.79
CA LEU A 94 13.33 -5.57 -2.06
C LEU A 94 13.11 -4.06 -2.06
N ASP A 95 13.02 -3.45 -0.88
CA ASP A 95 12.92 -1.99 -0.69
C ASP A 95 13.81 -1.53 0.46
N THR A 96 14.53 -0.43 0.25
CA THR A 96 15.22 0.32 1.29
C THR A 96 14.36 1.48 1.79
N TYR A 97 14.68 2.03 2.97
CA TYR A 97 14.02 3.23 3.50
C TYR A 97 14.07 4.42 2.54
N GLU A 98 15.19 4.59 1.84
CA GLU A 98 15.38 5.64 0.84
C GLU A 98 14.45 5.44 -0.36
N GLN A 99 14.37 4.21 -0.88
CA GLN A 99 13.45 3.88 -1.96
C GLN A 99 11.97 4.06 -1.56
N ILE A 100 11.60 3.70 -0.33
CA ILE A 100 10.25 3.91 0.19
C ILE A 100 9.92 5.41 0.25
N LYS A 101 10.86 6.23 0.75
CA LYS A 101 10.70 7.68 0.79
C LYS A 101 10.54 8.27 -0.61
N ASP A 102 11.36 7.85 -1.57
CA ASP A 102 11.26 8.30 -2.96
C ASP A 102 9.92 7.90 -3.59
N LYS A 103 9.49 6.65 -3.37
CA LYS A 103 8.15 6.18 -3.80
C LYS A 103 7.04 7.02 -3.19
N LEU A 104 7.10 7.34 -1.89
CA LEU A 104 6.11 8.19 -1.22
C LEU A 104 6.01 9.55 -1.91
N TYR A 105 7.13 10.22 -2.09
CA TYR A 105 7.18 11.51 -2.76
C TYR A 105 6.58 11.43 -4.17
N LYS A 106 6.98 10.45 -4.96
CA LYS A 106 6.51 10.27 -6.36
C LYS A 106 5.02 9.98 -6.44
N SER A 107 4.50 9.10 -5.58
CA SER A 107 3.08 8.71 -5.60
C SER A 107 2.17 9.85 -5.19
N LEU A 108 2.51 10.58 -4.13
CA LEU A 108 1.72 11.73 -3.67
C LEU A 108 1.71 12.85 -4.73
N ASN A 109 2.86 13.20 -5.29
CA ASN A 109 2.96 14.20 -6.37
C ASN A 109 2.28 13.76 -7.68
N SER A 110 2.00 12.48 -7.82
CA SER A 110 1.24 11.93 -8.95
C SER A 110 -0.24 11.74 -8.64
N ASN A 111 -0.74 12.27 -7.52
CA ASN A 111 -2.12 12.15 -7.03
C ASN A 111 -2.60 10.71 -6.83
N PHE A 112 -1.70 9.80 -6.45
CA PHE A 112 -2.09 8.47 -5.99
C PHE A 112 -2.52 8.51 -4.53
N LYS A 113 -3.59 7.82 -4.19
CA LYS A 113 -3.91 7.48 -2.80
C LYS A 113 -2.92 6.43 -2.32
N THR A 114 -2.01 6.85 -1.47
CA THR A 114 -0.85 6.05 -1.08
C THR A 114 -1.02 5.49 0.32
N ILE A 115 -0.99 4.17 0.43
CA ILE A 115 -0.94 3.48 1.71
C ILE A 115 0.54 3.25 2.05
N LEU A 116 1.03 3.98 3.06
CA LEU A 116 2.37 3.79 3.59
C LEU A 116 2.32 2.87 4.79
N CYS A 117 2.89 1.68 4.65
CA CYS A 117 3.08 0.77 5.77
C CYS A 117 4.24 1.26 6.64
N ILE A 118 4.01 1.28 7.95
CA ILE A 118 4.97 1.64 8.98
C ILE A 118 4.98 0.56 10.06
N GLY A 119 6.04 0.47 10.84
CA GLY A 119 6.18 -0.53 11.88
C GLY A 119 7.31 -1.52 11.61
N SER A 120 8.33 -1.10 10.86
CA SER A 120 9.55 -1.87 10.65
C SER A 120 10.24 -2.27 11.96
N THR A 121 9.80 -1.69 13.08
CA THR A 121 10.25 -1.99 14.45
C THR A 121 9.09 -1.87 15.43
N ASN A 122 9.20 -2.52 16.61
CA ASN A 122 8.18 -2.47 17.68
C ASN A 122 8.35 -1.27 18.61
N SER A 123 9.34 -0.44 18.39
CA SER A 123 9.63 0.69 19.26
C SER A 123 8.91 1.94 18.77
N LEU A 124 8.00 2.51 19.56
CA LEU A 124 7.35 3.78 19.25
C LEU A 124 8.37 4.88 18.91
N LYS A 125 9.52 4.90 19.60
CA LYS A 125 10.61 5.84 19.30
C LYS A 125 11.15 5.67 17.88
N MET A 126 11.26 4.43 17.41
CA MET A 126 11.75 4.13 16.05
C MET A 126 10.67 4.41 15.00
N ILE A 127 9.40 4.09 15.29
CA ILE A 127 8.27 4.44 14.42
C ILE A 127 8.19 5.96 14.21
N LYS A 128 8.37 6.75 15.28
CA LYS A 128 8.46 8.22 15.19
C LYS A 128 9.60 8.70 14.28
N LYS A 129 10.76 8.06 14.36
CA LYS A 129 11.91 8.37 13.48
C LYS A 129 11.63 7.99 12.03
N GLU A 130 11.03 6.83 11.81
CA GLU A 130 10.63 6.32 10.51
C GLU A 130 9.65 7.29 9.83
N LEU A 131 8.56 7.67 10.51
CA LEU A 131 7.59 8.64 10.01
C LEU A 131 8.24 10.00 9.72
N LYS A 132 9.04 10.52 10.65
CA LYS A 132 9.75 11.79 10.44
C LYS A 132 10.67 11.75 9.22
N TYR A 133 11.32 10.60 8.98
CA TYR A 133 12.18 10.42 7.82
C TYR A 133 11.38 10.41 6.51
N TYR A 134 10.28 9.64 6.46
CA TYR A 134 9.47 9.53 5.26
C TYR A 134 8.75 10.84 4.91
N LEU A 135 8.20 11.53 5.92
CA LEU A 135 7.40 12.74 5.72
C LEU A 135 8.26 14.01 5.51
N LYS A 136 9.57 13.93 5.73
CA LYS A 136 10.45 15.08 5.53
C LYS A 136 10.45 15.53 4.06
N GLY A 137 9.95 16.76 3.82
CA GLY A 137 9.89 17.37 2.50
C GLY A 137 8.61 17.04 1.72
N ILE A 138 7.63 16.37 2.34
CA ILE A 138 6.28 16.22 1.77
C ILE A 138 5.49 17.49 2.07
N GLU A 139 4.80 18.02 1.06
CA GLU A 139 3.92 19.17 1.21
C GLU A 139 2.62 18.78 1.92
N GLU A 140 2.12 19.64 2.79
CA GLU A 140 0.94 19.38 3.63
C GLU A 140 -0.32 19.05 2.80
N ASN A 141 -0.53 19.76 1.70
CA ASN A 141 -1.65 19.52 0.78
C ASN A 141 -1.61 18.14 0.11
N SER A 142 -0.44 17.50 0.03
CA SER A 142 -0.30 16.14 -0.52
C SER A 142 -0.71 15.07 0.48
N LEU A 143 -0.78 15.41 1.77
CA LEU A 143 -1.13 14.45 2.85
C LEU A 143 -2.58 13.98 2.78
N ASP A 144 -3.47 14.69 2.11
CA ASP A 144 -4.86 14.27 1.88
C ASP A 144 -4.95 12.93 1.10
N ASN A 145 -3.89 12.59 0.38
CA ASN A 145 -3.76 11.34 -0.36
C ASN A 145 -2.94 10.27 0.39
N LEU A 146 -2.48 10.55 1.61
CA LEU A 146 -1.72 9.62 2.42
C LEU A 146 -2.61 8.86 3.40
N ILE A 147 -2.42 7.55 3.45
CA ILE A 147 -3.02 6.66 4.44
C ILE A 147 -1.88 5.93 5.14
N LEU A 148 -1.83 5.98 6.46
CA LEU A 148 -0.84 5.24 7.23
C LEU A 148 -1.41 3.90 7.65
N ALA A 149 -0.67 2.82 7.39
CA ALA A 149 -0.99 1.47 7.82
C ALA A 149 0.07 1.00 8.82
N TYR A 150 -0.33 0.81 10.08
CA TYR A 150 0.58 0.26 11.09
C TYR A 150 0.61 -1.26 11.01
N GLU A 151 1.74 -1.80 10.58
CA GLU A 151 1.98 -3.23 10.42
C GLU A 151 3.28 -3.62 11.13
N PRO A 152 3.23 -3.97 12.42
CA PRO A 152 4.43 -4.36 13.18
C PRO A 152 5.01 -5.67 12.63
N ILE A 153 6.27 -5.61 12.23
CA ILE A 153 6.98 -6.66 11.47
C ILE A 153 7.05 -8.00 12.21
N ASP A 154 7.16 -7.97 13.54
CA ASP A 154 7.27 -9.16 14.39
C ASP A 154 5.93 -9.85 14.64
N LYS A 155 4.81 -9.23 14.25
CA LYS A 155 3.44 -9.70 14.50
C LYS A 155 2.72 -10.14 13.23
N ILE A 156 3.36 -10.00 12.08
CA ILE A 156 2.83 -10.52 10.81
C ILE A 156 2.65 -12.03 10.94
N GLU A 157 1.42 -12.51 10.65
CA GLU A 157 1.01 -13.92 10.77
C GLU A 157 1.01 -14.49 12.20
N LYS A 158 1.21 -13.66 13.24
CA LYS A 158 1.10 -14.06 14.63
C LYS A 158 -0.16 -13.50 15.27
N ALA A 159 -0.91 -14.35 15.94
CA ALA A 159 -2.28 -14.06 16.43
C ALA A 159 -2.38 -13.07 17.61
N LEU A 160 -1.28 -12.57 18.17
CA LEU A 160 -1.28 -11.74 19.37
C LEU A 160 -0.82 -10.32 19.08
N VAL A 161 -1.78 -9.42 18.98
CA VAL A 161 -1.53 -7.98 18.90
C VAL A 161 -1.85 -7.36 20.26
N ASN A 162 -0.89 -6.60 20.80
CA ASN A 162 -1.12 -5.83 22.04
C ASN A 162 -1.91 -4.56 21.69
N LEU A 163 -3.17 -4.48 22.15
CA LEU A 163 -4.05 -3.35 21.89
C LEU A 163 -3.51 -2.03 22.47
N GLU A 164 -2.80 -2.07 23.60
CA GLU A 164 -2.18 -0.88 24.19
C GLU A 164 -1.11 -0.30 23.28
N GLU A 165 -0.27 -1.16 22.73
CA GLU A 165 0.79 -0.77 21.78
C GLU A 165 0.20 -0.14 20.50
N ILE A 166 -0.83 -0.77 19.92
CA ILE A 166 -1.54 -0.21 18.77
C ILE A 166 -2.13 1.16 19.12
N THR A 167 -2.80 1.27 20.27
CA THR A 167 -3.41 2.53 20.71
C THR A 167 -2.38 3.63 20.87
N LEU A 168 -1.20 3.33 21.42
CA LEU A 168 -0.11 4.29 21.55
C LEU A 168 0.40 4.79 20.20
N VAL A 169 0.49 3.90 19.21
CA VAL A 169 0.93 4.29 17.85
C VAL A 169 -0.16 5.11 17.16
N ILE A 170 -1.40 4.67 17.19
CA ILE A 170 -2.53 5.38 16.56
C ILE A 170 -2.72 6.78 17.16
N ASN A 171 -2.61 6.94 18.47
CA ASN A 171 -2.73 8.24 19.12
C ASN A 171 -1.55 9.20 18.80
N TYR A 172 -0.46 8.68 18.28
CA TYR A 172 0.67 9.50 17.87
C TYR A 172 0.55 9.96 16.40
N ILE A 173 -0.01 9.13 15.54
CA ILE A 173 -0.21 9.39 14.10
C ILE A 173 -1.32 10.42 13.90
#